data_838a70ea2f9f29c7833a17c260223474
#
_entry.id   838a70ea2f9f29c7833a17c260223474
#
_cell.length_a   1.000
_cell.length_b   1.000
_cell.length_c   1.000
_cell.angle_alpha   90.00
_cell.angle_beta   90.00
_cell.angle_gamma   90.00
#
_symmetry.space_group_name_H-M   'P 1'
#
loop_
_entity.id
_entity.type
_entity.pdbx_description
1 polymer ?
#
loop_
_entity_poly.entity_id
_entity_poly.type
_entity_poly.pdbx_seq_one_letter_code
_entity_poly.pdbx_strand_id
1 'polypeptide(L)'
;MQAAELGSTKAPRRNLRKATGVVAGAIALFLIGGAGLLRSTGVDADAPTTAPAPEALVRSALAGDDIDAAIAALQDRLRANPEDAESLTSLGLAEVQRARATADPTAYPRADQALRSAARLERAAGAPTYQTLIGLGALSLARHDFSDALRYGRRAAVRNPYDGDVFGVIGDAQIELGRYDDAFATFQRMVDTEPGVAAYSRVSYARELQGETRGAIQAMTAAETAAGSPADAAWAAFHVGELRFRDGDVAGAARDYRRSQGLDPSYVPARAGLARVAFARGDLNKAIAGYEEVVARYPAAEHVIWLSELLDLAGRSEEAGQQRDVVRAIQQLLAANGVNVDLEIALYEADHGDRTEALRAARSEWDRRHSVYVADAMAWALHANGDDRAALAFSQRALHLGTRDALLRYHAGMIRLALGDRAGAVRDLTTALRINPNFSALHAPIAQRTVARLGGAV
;
A
#
# COMPACT_ATOMS: atom_id res chain seq x y z
N MET A 1 -36.15 54.28 33.36
CA MET A 1 -35.14 55.04 32.61
C MET A 1 -33.94 54.18 32.39
N GLN A 2 -33.60 53.98 31.14
CA GLN A 2 -32.39 53.42 30.53
C GLN A 2 -32.08 51.94 30.75
N ALA A 3 -32.46 51.17 29.72
CA ALA A 3 -31.93 49.87 29.35
C ALA A 3 -30.50 50.04 28.83
N ALA A 4 -29.59 49.14 29.20
CA ALA A 4 -28.27 48.97 28.61
C ALA A 4 -28.27 47.68 27.79
N GLU A 5 -28.12 47.82 26.48
CA GLU A 5 -27.98 46.74 25.49
C GLU A 5 -26.66 46.02 25.72
N LEU A 6 -26.76 44.69 25.85
CA LEU A 6 -25.61 43.79 25.78
C LEU A 6 -25.47 43.31 24.34
N GLY A 7 -24.42 43.81 23.69
CA GLY A 7 -24.06 43.45 22.34
C GLY A 7 -23.67 42.00 22.19
N SER A 8 -24.39 41.31 21.31
CA SER A 8 -24.08 39.97 20.82
C SER A 8 -22.83 40.00 19.92
N THR A 9 -21.71 39.57 20.39
CA THR A 9 -20.54 39.29 19.55
C THR A 9 -20.71 37.96 18.80
N LYS A 10 -21.12 38.07 17.53
CA LYS A 10 -21.07 36.94 16.58
C LYS A 10 -19.64 36.49 16.39
N ALA A 11 -19.34 35.28 16.82
CA ALA A 11 -18.12 34.53 16.42
C ALA A 11 -18.13 34.33 14.90
N PRO A 12 -16.99 34.46 14.20
CA PRO A 12 -16.93 34.26 12.76
C PRO A 12 -17.17 32.77 12.45
N ARG A 13 -18.23 32.50 11.70
CA ARG A 13 -18.47 31.20 11.05
C ARG A 13 -17.33 30.97 10.05
N ARG A 14 -16.32 30.22 10.45
CA ARG A 14 -15.28 29.68 9.58
C ARG A 14 -15.94 28.70 8.63
N ASN A 15 -15.97 29.07 7.35
CA ASN A 15 -16.50 28.26 6.25
C ASN A 15 -15.77 26.91 6.19
N LEU A 16 -16.44 25.87 6.71
CA LEU A 16 -16.09 24.47 6.45
C LEU A 16 -16.58 24.12 5.04
N ARG A 17 -15.87 24.62 4.03
CA ARG A 17 -16.10 24.19 2.64
C ARG A 17 -14.95 23.30 2.21
N LYS A 18 -15.30 22.02 1.98
CA LYS A 18 -14.57 21.03 1.18
C LYS A 18 -13.21 20.58 1.76
N ALA A 19 -13.27 19.68 2.72
CA ALA A 19 -12.28 18.63 2.86
C ALA A 19 -13.02 17.30 2.61
N THR A 20 -13.33 17.04 1.37
CA THR A 20 -13.71 15.72 0.88
C THR A 20 -12.51 15.18 0.15
N GLY A 21 -11.76 14.38 0.81
CA GLY A 21 -10.61 13.67 0.21
C GLY A 21 -9.85 13.04 1.38
N VAL A 22 -9.93 11.95 1.65
CA VAL A 22 -9.98 10.61 1.20
C VAL A 22 -8.62 9.87 1.31
N VAL A 23 -8.67 8.74 1.59
CA VAL A 23 -7.95 7.78 2.33
C VAL A 23 -7.77 6.50 1.55
N ALA A 24 -6.60 6.00 1.44
CA ALA A 24 -6.29 4.57 1.42
C ALA A 24 -4.80 4.30 1.59
N GLY A 25 -4.44 3.38 2.40
CA GLY A 25 -3.15 2.75 2.37
C GLY A 25 -2.58 2.48 3.74
N ALA A 26 -2.98 1.38 4.33
CA ALA A 26 -2.18 0.78 5.38
C ALA A 26 -1.57 -0.46 4.79
N ILE A 27 -0.27 -0.62 4.98
CA ILE A 27 0.48 -1.73 4.43
C ILE A 27 0.12 -1.93 2.96
N ALA A 28 0.30 -0.87 2.17
CA ALA A 28 0.43 -1.01 0.73
C ALA A 28 1.76 -1.72 0.47
N LEU A 29 1.79 -2.96 0.86
CA LEU A 29 2.69 -3.91 0.28
C LEU A 29 2.38 -3.90 -1.20
N PHE A 30 3.21 -3.18 -1.93
CA PHE A 30 3.50 -3.41 -3.32
C PHE A 30 2.31 -3.87 -4.20
N LEU A 31 1.18 -3.19 -4.17
CA LEU A 31 0.31 -3.20 -5.33
C LEU A 31 0.90 -2.20 -6.32
N ILE A 32 1.78 -2.68 -7.04
CA ILE A 32 2.90 -2.25 -7.82
C ILE A 32 2.45 -1.48 -9.04
N GLY A 33 3.16 -0.40 -9.28
CA GLY A 33 3.46 0.19 -10.57
C GLY A 33 2.27 0.43 -11.49
N GLY A 34 1.69 1.63 -11.44
CA GLY A 34 0.60 2.02 -12.30
C GLY A 34 0.90 1.99 -13.81
N ALA A 35 2.15 1.84 -14.21
CA ALA A 35 2.55 1.93 -15.62
C ALA A 35 2.57 0.58 -16.39
N GLY A 36 2.46 -0.56 -15.68
CA GLY A 36 2.52 -1.87 -16.31
C GLY A 36 1.22 -2.39 -16.90
N LEU A 37 0.07 -1.83 -16.53
CA LEU A 37 -1.22 -2.43 -16.87
C LEU A 37 -1.75 -2.11 -18.29
N LEU A 38 -1.03 -1.37 -19.14
CA LEU A 38 -1.52 -0.97 -20.46
C LEU A 38 -0.39 -0.78 -21.49
N ARG A 39 0.41 -1.81 -21.77
CA ARG A 39 1.26 -1.83 -22.96
C ARG A 39 0.60 -2.63 -24.06
N SER A 40 0.32 -2.00 -25.19
CA SER A 40 0.00 -2.71 -26.43
C SER A 40 1.27 -2.99 -27.21
N THR A 41 1.30 -4.14 -27.84
CA THR A 41 2.18 -4.48 -28.95
C THR A 41 2.11 -3.38 -30.01
N GLY A 42 3.28 -2.92 -30.48
CA GLY A 42 3.40 -1.84 -31.46
C GLY A 42 2.52 -2.05 -32.70
N VAL A 43 1.80 -1.01 -33.06
CA VAL A 43 1.18 -0.83 -34.36
C VAL A 43 1.70 0.48 -34.93
N ASP A 44 2.14 0.40 -36.18
CA ASP A 44 2.78 1.44 -36.96
C ASP A 44 2.04 2.79 -36.94
N ALA A 45 2.82 3.85 -36.83
CA ALA A 45 2.38 5.22 -36.99
C ALA A 45 2.22 5.57 -38.47
N ASP A 46 1.05 5.25 -39.04
CA ASP A 46 0.51 5.90 -40.24
C ASP A 46 -0.97 5.54 -40.40
N ALA A 47 -1.85 6.27 -39.73
CA ALA A 47 -3.28 6.25 -39.99
C ALA A 47 -3.92 7.61 -39.70
N PRO A 48 -4.96 8.01 -40.49
CA PRO A 48 -5.57 9.34 -40.39
C PRO A 48 -6.26 9.55 -39.02
N THR A 49 -6.38 10.81 -38.61
CA THR A 49 -6.95 11.33 -37.38
C THR A 49 -8.28 10.70 -36.91
N THR A 50 -8.24 9.46 -36.49
CA THR A 50 -9.28 8.82 -35.71
C THR A 50 -9.01 9.12 -34.22
N ALA A 51 -10.06 9.34 -33.41
CA ALA A 51 -9.92 9.53 -31.97
C ALA A 51 -9.07 8.39 -31.37
N PRO A 52 -8.12 8.68 -30.47
CA PRO A 52 -7.22 7.67 -29.92
C PRO A 52 -7.98 6.51 -29.30
N ALA A 53 -7.46 5.29 -29.46
CA ALA A 53 -8.07 4.10 -28.88
C ALA A 53 -8.22 4.25 -27.35
N PRO A 54 -9.24 3.66 -26.71
CA PRO A 54 -9.48 3.79 -25.26
C PRO A 54 -8.25 3.46 -24.40
N GLU A 55 -7.53 2.40 -24.74
CA GLU A 55 -6.28 2.02 -24.07
C GLU A 55 -5.18 3.09 -24.21
N ALA A 56 -5.09 3.73 -25.37
CA ALA A 56 -4.12 4.78 -25.63
C ALA A 56 -4.40 6.04 -24.78
N LEU A 57 -5.67 6.36 -24.52
CA LEU A 57 -6.06 7.45 -23.62
C LEU A 57 -5.55 7.22 -22.21
N VAL A 58 -5.78 6.03 -21.65
CA VAL A 58 -5.32 5.68 -20.29
C VAL A 58 -3.80 5.65 -20.23
N ARG A 59 -3.13 5.12 -21.24
CA ARG A 59 -1.66 5.09 -21.32
C ARG A 59 -1.05 6.48 -21.39
N SER A 60 -1.60 7.35 -22.21
CA SER A 60 -1.16 8.75 -22.33
C SER A 60 -1.37 9.51 -21.02
N ALA A 61 -2.49 9.26 -20.35
CA ALA A 61 -2.79 9.88 -19.06
C ALA A 61 -1.83 9.43 -17.96
N LEU A 62 -1.49 8.13 -17.92
CA LEU A 62 -0.52 7.60 -16.96
C LEU A 62 0.89 8.14 -17.21
N ALA A 63 1.25 8.39 -18.48
CA ALA A 63 2.53 9.00 -18.84
C ALA A 63 2.61 10.51 -18.57
N GLY A 64 1.46 11.20 -18.52
CA GLY A 64 1.32 12.65 -18.36
C GLY A 64 0.66 13.13 -17.06
N ASP A 65 0.42 12.22 -16.10
CA ASP A 65 -0.25 12.49 -14.80
C ASP A 65 -1.68 13.07 -14.89
N ASP A 66 -2.35 12.96 -16.05
CA ASP A 66 -3.72 13.47 -16.24
C ASP A 66 -4.74 12.33 -16.37
N ILE A 67 -4.88 11.55 -15.31
CA ILE A 67 -5.85 10.46 -15.24
C ILE A 67 -7.31 10.94 -15.30
N ASP A 68 -7.59 12.15 -14.78
CA ASP A 68 -8.93 12.73 -14.78
C ASP A 68 -9.36 13.14 -16.20
N ALA A 69 -8.45 13.65 -17.02
CA ALA A 69 -8.72 13.93 -18.44
C ALA A 69 -9.01 12.65 -19.23
N ALA A 70 -8.27 11.56 -18.98
CA ALA A 70 -8.56 10.27 -19.62
C ALA A 70 -9.93 9.71 -19.21
N ILE A 71 -10.27 9.78 -17.94
CA ILE A 71 -11.59 9.38 -17.42
C ILE A 71 -12.68 10.19 -18.11
N ALA A 72 -12.53 11.53 -18.21
CA ALA A 72 -13.49 12.39 -18.88
C ALA A 72 -13.67 12.02 -20.36
N ALA A 73 -12.57 11.81 -21.09
CA ALA A 73 -12.62 11.41 -22.50
C ALA A 73 -13.32 10.05 -22.71
N LEU A 74 -13.05 9.06 -21.82
CA LEU A 74 -13.73 7.76 -21.86
C LEU A 74 -15.22 7.88 -21.55
N GLN A 75 -15.60 8.74 -20.60
CA GLN A 75 -17.01 9.03 -20.30
C GLN A 75 -17.72 9.71 -21.47
N ASP A 76 -17.05 10.60 -22.22
CA ASP A 76 -17.59 11.23 -23.41
C ASP A 76 -17.86 10.20 -24.51
N ARG A 77 -16.93 9.27 -24.76
CA ARG A 77 -17.11 8.16 -25.69
C ARG A 77 -18.29 7.28 -25.28
N LEU A 78 -18.42 6.94 -24.01
CA LEU A 78 -19.50 6.13 -23.49
C LEU A 78 -20.86 6.84 -23.51
N ARG A 79 -20.90 8.18 -23.48
CA ARG A 79 -22.15 8.92 -23.74
C ARG A 79 -22.61 8.78 -25.21
N ALA A 80 -21.67 8.72 -26.14
CA ALA A 80 -21.98 8.50 -27.55
C ALA A 80 -22.26 7.01 -27.87
N ASN A 81 -21.58 6.08 -27.21
CA ASN A 81 -21.76 4.64 -27.38
C ASN A 81 -21.71 3.91 -26.01
N PRO A 82 -22.86 3.75 -25.33
CA PRO A 82 -22.92 3.11 -24.01
C PRO A 82 -22.54 1.63 -23.96
N GLU A 83 -22.54 0.95 -25.12
CA GLU A 83 -22.22 -0.47 -25.25
C GLU A 83 -20.77 -0.72 -25.73
N ASP A 84 -19.90 0.30 -25.70
CA ASP A 84 -18.47 0.18 -25.99
C ASP A 84 -17.75 -0.53 -24.82
N ALA A 85 -17.64 -1.86 -24.91
CA ALA A 85 -17.01 -2.70 -23.88
C ALA A 85 -15.53 -2.36 -23.67
N GLU A 86 -14.80 -1.94 -24.70
CA GLU A 86 -13.39 -1.53 -24.60
C GLU A 86 -13.25 -0.23 -23.80
N SER A 87 -14.07 0.79 -24.11
CA SER A 87 -14.09 2.02 -23.33
C SER A 87 -14.53 1.79 -21.88
N LEU A 88 -15.46 0.86 -21.61
CA LEU A 88 -15.86 0.48 -20.24
C LEU A 88 -14.72 -0.21 -19.50
N THR A 89 -13.97 -1.10 -20.15
CA THR A 89 -12.79 -1.76 -19.55
C THR A 89 -11.72 -0.72 -19.21
N SER A 90 -11.39 0.15 -20.15
CA SER A 90 -10.42 1.23 -19.96
C SER A 90 -10.82 2.20 -18.87
N LEU A 91 -12.11 2.58 -18.78
CA LEU A 91 -12.64 3.42 -17.71
C LEU A 91 -12.50 2.75 -16.35
N GLY A 92 -12.80 1.45 -16.26
CA GLY A 92 -12.65 0.71 -15.02
C GLY A 92 -11.20 0.64 -14.53
N LEU A 93 -10.24 0.42 -15.43
CA LEU A 93 -8.81 0.45 -15.12
C LEU A 93 -8.35 1.85 -14.69
N ALA A 94 -8.79 2.89 -15.38
CA ALA A 94 -8.49 4.28 -15.03
C ALA A 94 -9.02 4.66 -13.63
N GLU A 95 -10.24 4.23 -13.28
CA GLU A 95 -10.80 4.46 -11.94
C GLU A 95 -10.02 3.71 -10.84
N VAL A 96 -9.53 2.48 -11.09
CA VAL A 96 -8.65 1.77 -10.17
C VAL A 96 -7.34 2.54 -9.95
N GLN A 97 -6.74 3.05 -11.02
CA GLN A 97 -5.51 3.84 -10.94
C GLN A 97 -5.73 5.18 -10.23
N ARG A 98 -6.85 5.85 -10.50
CA ARG A 98 -7.21 7.08 -9.80
C ARG A 98 -7.33 6.86 -8.29
N ALA A 99 -8.00 5.78 -7.88
CA ALA A 99 -8.10 5.44 -6.46
C ALA A 99 -6.73 5.31 -5.80
N ARG A 100 -5.76 4.69 -6.49
CA ARG A 100 -4.39 4.53 -5.99
C ARG A 100 -3.62 5.85 -5.94
N ALA A 101 -3.71 6.65 -7.01
CA ALA A 101 -2.98 7.91 -7.11
C ALA A 101 -3.47 8.97 -6.11
N THR A 102 -4.77 8.98 -5.79
CA THR A 102 -5.39 9.98 -4.93
C THR A 102 -5.72 9.49 -3.53
N ALA A 103 -5.53 8.19 -3.25
CA ALA A 103 -6.04 7.52 -2.06
C ALA A 103 -7.57 7.67 -1.87
N ASP A 104 -8.35 7.77 -2.97
CA ASP A 104 -9.81 7.90 -2.95
C ASP A 104 -10.53 6.57 -3.24
N PRO A 105 -10.99 5.81 -2.23
CA PRO A 105 -11.65 4.54 -2.45
C PRO A 105 -13.04 4.68 -3.11
N THR A 106 -13.61 5.89 -3.21
CA THR A 106 -14.91 6.11 -3.87
C THR A 106 -14.85 5.83 -5.37
N ALA A 107 -13.64 5.69 -5.95
CA ALA A 107 -13.45 5.27 -7.33
C ALA A 107 -13.69 3.77 -7.54
N TYR A 108 -13.51 2.91 -6.53
CA TYR A 108 -13.68 1.46 -6.68
C TYR A 108 -15.10 1.02 -7.07
N PRO A 109 -16.19 1.55 -6.51
CA PRO A 109 -17.54 1.26 -7.01
C PRO A 109 -17.75 1.62 -8.48
N ARG A 110 -17.17 2.74 -8.96
CA ARG A 110 -17.24 3.14 -10.37
C ARG A 110 -16.45 2.19 -11.27
N ALA A 111 -15.25 1.79 -10.84
CA ALA A 111 -14.46 0.77 -11.52
C ALA A 111 -15.23 -0.55 -11.63
N ASP A 112 -15.85 -1.01 -10.53
CA ASP A 112 -16.65 -2.25 -10.52
C ASP A 112 -17.82 -2.19 -11.50
N GLN A 113 -18.56 -1.08 -11.51
CA GLN A 113 -19.66 -0.86 -12.43
C GLN A 113 -19.21 -0.93 -13.89
N ALA A 114 -18.14 -0.23 -14.24
CA ALA A 114 -17.61 -0.20 -15.60
C ALA A 114 -17.12 -1.59 -16.06
N LEU A 115 -16.26 -2.24 -15.26
CA LEU A 115 -15.70 -3.55 -15.58
C LEU A 115 -16.76 -4.66 -15.66
N ARG A 116 -17.75 -4.64 -14.74
CA ARG A 116 -18.86 -5.61 -14.82
C ARG A 116 -19.78 -5.35 -16.01
N SER A 117 -19.94 -4.10 -16.43
CA SER A 117 -20.71 -3.76 -17.63
C SER A 117 -19.99 -4.27 -18.87
N ALA A 118 -18.68 -4.00 -19.02
CA ALA A 118 -17.86 -4.58 -20.08
C ALA A 118 -17.98 -6.10 -20.12
N ALA A 119 -17.77 -6.77 -18.99
CA ALA A 119 -17.86 -8.23 -18.92
C ALA A 119 -19.26 -8.79 -19.22
N ARG A 120 -20.34 -8.03 -19.04
CA ARG A 120 -21.70 -8.45 -19.45
C ARG A 120 -21.87 -8.37 -20.97
N LEU A 121 -21.46 -7.27 -21.59
CA LEU A 121 -21.52 -7.07 -23.04
C LEU A 121 -20.69 -8.13 -23.78
N GLU A 122 -19.46 -8.35 -23.33
CA GLU A 122 -18.55 -9.35 -23.92
C GLU A 122 -19.07 -10.78 -23.74
N ARG A 123 -19.75 -11.10 -22.62
CA ARG A 123 -20.39 -12.42 -22.44
C ARG A 123 -21.55 -12.63 -23.40
N ALA A 124 -22.31 -11.60 -23.71
CA ALA A 124 -23.38 -11.65 -24.72
C ALA A 124 -22.81 -11.90 -26.13
N ALA A 125 -21.58 -11.43 -26.41
CA ALA A 125 -20.85 -11.66 -27.65
C ALA A 125 -20.00 -12.96 -27.64
N GLY A 126 -19.99 -13.71 -26.53
CA GLY A 126 -19.25 -14.96 -26.35
C GLY A 126 -18.59 -15.10 -24.98
N ALA A 127 -17.57 -14.32 -24.69
CA ALA A 127 -16.87 -14.38 -23.42
C ALA A 127 -16.07 -13.11 -23.13
N PRO A 128 -15.84 -12.75 -21.85
CA PRO A 128 -15.01 -11.61 -21.47
C PRO A 128 -13.61 -11.68 -22.07
N THR A 129 -13.09 -10.53 -22.52
CA THR A 129 -11.70 -10.41 -23.00
C THR A 129 -10.71 -10.61 -21.86
N TYR A 130 -9.41 -10.82 -22.20
CA TYR A 130 -8.40 -10.94 -21.15
C TYR A 130 -8.15 -9.58 -20.46
N GLN A 131 -8.27 -8.47 -21.16
CA GLN A 131 -8.14 -7.12 -20.60
C GLN A 131 -9.21 -6.86 -19.53
N THR A 132 -10.48 -7.16 -19.84
CA THR A 132 -11.57 -7.05 -18.85
C THR A 132 -11.33 -7.95 -17.63
N LEU A 133 -10.80 -9.16 -17.83
CA LEU A 133 -10.46 -10.06 -16.75
C LEU A 133 -9.29 -9.53 -15.91
N ILE A 134 -8.25 -8.94 -16.52
CA ILE A 134 -7.15 -8.25 -15.81
C ILE A 134 -7.72 -7.08 -15.00
N GLY A 135 -8.60 -6.26 -15.58
CA GLY A 135 -9.23 -5.14 -14.89
C GLY A 135 -10.00 -5.57 -13.64
N LEU A 136 -10.82 -6.63 -13.76
CA LEU A 136 -11.52 -7.24 -12.62
C LEU A 136 -10.55 -7.81 -11.58
N GLY A 137 -9.45 -8.42 -12.02
CA GLY A 137 -8.38 -8.90 -11.15
C GLY A 137 -7.68 -7.78 -10.41
N ALA A 138 -7.33 -6.69 -11.10
CA ALA A 138 -6.69 -5.51 -10.51
C ALA A 138 -7.60 -4.80 -9.48
N LEU A 139 -8.90 -4.72 -9.76
CA LEU A 139 -9.90 -4.22 -8.81
C LEU A 139 -10.01 -5.13 -7.58
N SER A 140 -10.02 -6.46 -7.79
CA SER A 140 -10.06 -7.42 -6.69
C SER A 140 -8.80 -7.32 -5.80
N LEU A 141 -7.61 -7.17 -6.40
CA LEU A 141 -6.37 -6.88 -5.65
C LEU A 141 -6.50 -5.59 -4.83
N ALA A 142 -7.02 -4.52 -5.43
CA ALA A 142 -7.18 -3.22 -4.77
C ALA A 142 -8.22 -3.25 -3.63
N ARG A 143 -9.17 -4.18 -3.67
CA ARG A 143 -10.16 -4.42 -2.60
C ARG A 143 -9.71 -5.49 -1.61
N HIS A 144 -8.51 -6.02 -1.76
CA HIS A 144 -7.95 -7.13 -0.97
C HIS A 144 -8.78 -8.44 -1.07
N ASP A 145 -9.41 -8.67 -2.22
CA ASP A 145 -10.08 -9.92 -2.57
C ASP A 145 -9.15 -10.78 -3.45
N PHE A 146 -8.12 -11.33 -2.82
CA PHE A 146 -7.04 -12.01 -3.53
C PHE A 146 -7.46 -13.34 -4.15
N SER A 147 -8.46 -14.01 -3.60
CA SER A 147 -9.02 -15.23 -4.18
C SER A 147 -9.71 -14.95 -5.52
N ASP A 148 -10.48 -13.88 -5.59
CA ASP A 148 -11.12 -13.43 -6.82
C ASP A 148 -10.10 -12.92 -7.83
N ALA A 149 -9.09 -12.17 -7.38
CA ALA A 149 -7.99 -11.72 -8.23
C ALA A 149 -7.28 -12.89 -8.90
N LEU A 150 -6.93 -13.94 -8.13
CA LEU A 150 -6.29 -15.15 -8.68
C LEU A 150 -7.20 -15.87 -9.68
N ARG A 151 -8.52 -15.93 -9.40
CA ARG A 151 -9.50 -16.54 -10.30
C ARG A 151 -9.60 -15.78 -11.63
N TYR A 152 -9.65 -14.44 -11.59
CA TYR A 152 -9.66 -13.61 -12.79
C TYR A 152 -8.35 -13.70 -13.57
N GLY A 153 -7.21 -13.60 -12.91
CA GLY A 153 -5.90 -13.74 -13.52
C GLY A 153 -5.71 -15.08 -14.24
N ARG A 154 -6.09 -16.20 -13.61
CA ARG A 154 -6.06 -17.53 -14.25
C ARG A 154 -6.95 -17.62 -15.48
N ARG A 155 -8.12 -17.01 -15.43
CA ARG A 155 -9.02 -16.95 -16.61
C ARG A 155 -8.45 -16.08 -17.72
N ALA A 156 -7.76 -15.00 -17.39
CA ALA A 156 -7.05 -14.17 -18.36
C ALA A 156 -5.89 -14.95 -19.00
N ALA A 157 -5.12 -15.72 -18.21
CA ALA A 157 -4.01 -16.54 -18.71
C ALA A 157 -4.43 -17.62 -19.73
N VAL A 158 -5.64 -18.15 -19.61
CA VAL A 158 -6.20 -19.09 -20.61
C VAL A 158 -6.41 -18.40 -21.99
N ARG A 159 -6.65 -17.09 -21.98
CA ARG A 159 -6.90 -16.30 -23.21
C ARG A 159 -5.65 -15.69 -23.79
N ASN A 160 -4.78 -15.19 -22.92
CA ASN A 160 -3.49 -14.63 -23.31
C ASN A 160 -2.41 -15.05 -22.30
N PRO A 161 -1.68 -16.14 -22.58
CA PRO A 161 -0.63 -16.62 -21.69
C PRO A 161 0.73 -15.90 -21.86
N TYR A 162 0.79 -14.88 -22.70
CA TYR A 162 2.02 -14.15 -23.06
C TYR A 162 2.00 -12.69 -22.63
N ASP A 163 1.07 -12.30 -21.77
CA ASP A 163 0.90 -10.93 -21.29
C ASP A 163 1.46 -10.81 -19.87
N GLY A 164 2.35 -9.85 -19.66
CA GLY A 164 3.00 -9.61 -18.37
C GLY A 164 2.02 -9.22 -17.27
N ASP A 165 0.97 -8.47 -17.59
CA ASP A 165 -0.04 -8.02 -16.63
C ASP A 165 -0.87 -9.18 -16.09
N VAL A 166 -1.08 -10.21 -16.89
CA VAL A 166 -1.73 -11.46 -16.44
C VAL A 166 -0.91 -12.10 -15.33
N PHE A 167 0.42 -12.18 -15.51
CA PHE A 167 1.31 -12.72 -14.47
C PHE A 167 1.40 -11.81 -13.25
N GLY A 168 1.31 -10.48 -13.46
CA GLY A 168 1.23 -9.52 -12.37
C GLY A 168 0.05 -9.79 -11.46
N VAL A 169 -1.16 -9.89 -12.00
CA VAL A 169 -2.39 -10.17 -11.23
C VAL A 169 -2.31 -11.54 -10.52
N ILE A 170 -1.81 -12.58 -11.21
CA ILE A 170 -1.69 -13.91 -10.62
C ILE A 170 -0.66 -13.92 -9.48
N GLY A 171 0.53 -13.39 -9.71
CA GLY A 171 1.63 -13.41 -8.76
C GLY A 171 1.34 -12.58 -7.51
N ASP A 172 0.76 -11.38 -7.67
CA ASP A 172 0.36 -10.55 -6.54
C ASP A 172 -0.71 -11.26 -5.67
N ALA A 173 -1.70 -11.89 -6.31
CA ALA A 173 -2.70 -12.66 -5.59
C ALA A 173 -2.09 -13.89 -4.88
N GLN A 174 -1.13 -14.57 -5.50
CA GLN A 174 -0.44 -15.72 -4.90
C GLN A 174 0.39 -15.33 -3.67
N ILE A 175 1.12 -14.20 -3.72
CA ILE A 175 1.87 -13.66 -2.56
C ILE A 175 0.92 -13.44 -1.39
N GLU A 176 -0.17 -12.74 -1.62
CA GLU A 176 -1.11 -12.38 -0.56
C GLU A 176 -1.85 -13.60 0.00
N LEU A 177 -2.08 -14.61 -0.83
CA LEU A 177 -2.64 -15.89 -0.39
C LEU A 177 -1.62 -16.80 0.32
N GLY A 178 -0.35 -16.38 0.46
CA GLY A 178 0.72 -17.19 1.06
C GLY A 178 1.26 -18.30 0.17
N ARG A 179 1.00 -18.27 -1.14
CA ARG A 179 1.48 -19.24 -2.14
C ARG A 179 2.81 -18.78 -2.72
N TYR A 180 3.83 -18.70 -1.90
CA TYR A 180 5.07 -18.01 -2.22
C TYR A 180 5.86 -18.66 -3.36
N ASP A 181 6.01 -20.00 -3.36
CA ASP A 181 6.72 -20.70 -4.42
C ASP A 181 6.05 -20.50 -5.79
N ASP A 182 4.72 -20.58 -5.82
CA ASP A 182 3.94 -20.30 -7.03
C ASP A 182 4.14 -18.85 -7.49
N ALA A 183 4.13 -17.89 -6.55
CA ALA A 183 4.29 -16.47 -6.85
C ALA A 183 5.68 -16.16 -7.40
N PHE A 184 6.74 -16.70 -6.80
CA PHE A 184 8.11 -16.48 -7.26
C PHE A 184 8.33 -17.05 -8.66
N ALA A 185 7.77 -18.23 -8.96
CA ALA A 185 7.77 -18.80 -10.30
C ALA A 185 6.97 -17.93 -11.28
N THR A 186 5.82 -17.36 -10.84
CA THR A 186 5.00 -16.47 -11.68
C THR A 186 5.75 -15.16 -11.98
N PHE A 187 6.43 -14.56 -11.00
CA PHE A 187 7.22 -13.34 -11.23
C PHE A 187 8.43 -13.59 -12.14
N GLN A 188 9.06 -14.76 -12.06
CA GLN A 188 10.12 -15.12 -13.01
C GLN A 188 9.56 -15.20 -14.43
N ARG A 189 8.41 -15.84 -14.63
CA ARG A 189 7.75 -15.86 -15.94
C ARG A 189 7.39 -14.46 -16.43
N MET A 190 6.97 -13.57 -15.55
CA MET A 190 6.70 -12.17 -15.90
C MET A 190 7.96 -11.47 -16.44
N VAL A 191 9.11 -11.64 -15.76
CA VAL A 191 10.39 -11.08 -16.23
C VAL A 191 10.80 -11.67 -17.57
N ASP A 192 10.64 -12.98 -17.76
CA ASP A 192 11.02 -13.67 -19.01
C ASP A 192 10.12 -13.24 -20.19
N THR A 193 8.88 -12.83 -19.90
CA THR A 193 7.89 -12.45 -20.92
C THR A 193 7.95 -10.95 -21.20
N GLU A 194 7.99 -10.13 -20.18
CA GLU A 194 7.91 -8.66 -20.28
C GLU A 194 8.75 -8.00 -19.20
N PRO A 195 10.09 -7.91 -19.38
CA PRO A 195 10.97 -7.23 -18.44
C PRO A 195 10.68 -5.71 -18.42
N GLY A 196 10.52 -5.15 -17.20
CA GLY A 196 10.20 -3.73 -17.02
C GLY A 196 9.92 -3.38 -15.57
N VAL A 197 9.43 -2.17 -15.32
CA VAL A 197 9.15 -1.66 -13.96
C VAL A 197 8.29 -2.64 -13.17
N ALA A 198 7.18 -3.10 -13.77
CA ALA A 198 6.22 -3.98 -13.12
C ALA A 198 6.80 -5.37 -12.77
N ALA A 199 7.67 -5.92 -13.63
CA ALA A 199 8.29 -7.22 -13.40
C ALA A 199 9.42 -7.13 -12.35
N TYR A 200 10.33 -6.17 -12.52
CA TYR A 200 11.48 -6.03 -11.62
C TYR A 200 11.06 -5.63 -10.20
N SER A 201 10.03 -4.82 -10.03
CA SER A 201 9.53 -4.46 -8.70
C SER A 201 8.95 -5.67 -7.96
N ARG A 202 8.26 -6.59 -8.65
CA ARG A 202 7.76 -7.84 -8.05
C ARG A 202 8.89 -8.79 -7.66
N VAL A 203 9.94 -8.88 -8.48
CA VAL A 203 11.17 -9.61 -8.11
C VAL A 203 11.83 -8.97 -6.90
N SER A 204 11.85 -7.63 -6.83
CA SER A 204 12.35 -6.91 -5.65
C SER A 204 11.61 -7.33 -4.39
N TYR A 205 10.28 -7.32 -4.44
CA TYR A 205 9.44 -7.72 -3.31
C TYR A 205 9.61 -9.19 -2.93
N ALA A 206 9.67 -10.09 -3.90
CA ALA A 206 9.94 -11.51 -3.65
C ALA A 206 11.27 -11.71 -2.89
N ARG A 207 12.33 -10.99 -3.28
CA ARG A 207 13.63 -11.03 -2.61
C ARG A 207 13.60 -10.39 -1.21
N GLU A 208 12.85 -9.31 -1.04
CA GLU A 208 12.63 -8.69 0.28
C GLU A 208 11.97 -9.68 1.25
N LEU A 209 10.92 -10.38 0.82
CA LEU A 209 10.25 -11.42 1.61
C LEU A 209 11.20 -12.57 2.02
N GLN A 210 12.18 -12.88 1.19
CA GLN A 210 13.22 -13.89 1.46
C GLN A 210 14.40 -13.34 2.28
N GLY A 211 14.36 -12.06 2.68
CA GLY A 211 15.43 -11.40 3.44
C GLY A 211 16.67 -11.05 2.60
N GLU A 212 16.57 -11.11 1.28
CA GLU A 212 17.63 -10.79 0.33
C GLU A 212 17.69 -9.29 0.01
N THR A 213 17.90 -8.44 1.01
CA THR A 213 17.81 -6.96 0.87
C THR A 213 18.64 -6.41 -0.29
N ARG A 214 19.88 -6.89 -0.50
CA ARG A 214 20.73 -6.43 -1.61
C ARG A 214 20.11 -6.77 -2.97
N GLY A 215 19.60 -7.99 -3.11
CA GLY A 215 18.94 -8.44 -4.31
C GLY A 215 17.63 -7.68 -4.58
N ALA A 216 16.89 -7.36 -3.54
CA ALA A 216 15.71 -6.52 -3.61
C ALA A 216 16.05 -5.10 -4.13
N ILE A 217 17.08 -4.46 -3.55
CA ILE A 217 17.56 -3.14 -3.99
C ILE A 217 18.03 -3.18 -5.45
N GLN A 218 18.77 -4.21 -5.87
CA GLN A 218 19.22 -4.38 -7.26
C GLN A 218 18.03 -4.48 -8.23
N ALA A 219 17.03 -5.29 -7.90
CA ALA A 219 15.85 -5.46 -8.73
C ALA A 219 15.03 -4.15 -8.81
N MET A 220 14.86 -3.43 -7.70
CA MET A 220 14.16 -2.15 -7.70
C MET A 220 14.93 -1.05 -8.45
N THR A 221 16.26 -1.07 -8.41
CA THR A 221 17.11 -0.18 -9.24
C THR A 221 16.99 -0.52 -10.73
N ALA A 222 16.84 -1.81 -11.07
CA ALA A 222 16.55 -2.21 -12.44
C ALA A 222 15.16 -1.71 -12.89
N ALA A 223 14.17 -1.72 -12.01
CA ALA A 223 12.87 -1.12 -12.26
C ALA A 223 12.98 0.38 -12.53
N GLU A 224 13.75 1.13 -11.73
CA GLU A 224 14.01 2.55 -11.95
C GLU A 224 14.68 2.81 -13.33
N THR A 225 15.65 1.98 -13.68
CA THR A 225 16.35 2.10 -14.98
C THR A 225 15.43 1.80 -16.17
N ALA A 226 14.47 0.90 -15.99
CA ALA A 226 13.49 0.51 -17.01
C ALA A 226 12.29 1.46 -17.09
N ALA A 227 12.24 2.49 -16.24
CA ALA A 227 11.11 3.42 -16.17
C ALA A 227 10.97 4.22 -17.46
N GLY A 228 9.75 4.25 -18.00
CA GLY A 228 9.41 5.00 -19.21
C GLY A 228 8.93 6.43 -18.94
N SER A 229 8.73 6.80 -17.67
CA SER A 229 8.28 8.13 -17.25
C SER A 229 9.03 8.61 -16.01
N PRO A 230 9.11 9.94 -15.76
CA PRO A 230 9.64 10.49 -14.52
C PRO A 230 8.84 10.01 -13.28
N ALA A 231 7.53 9.85 -13.39
CA ALA A 231 6.67 9.35 -12.31
C ALA A 231 7.02 7.91 -11.91
N ASP A 232 7.20 7.00 -12.90
CA ASP A 232 7.62 5.62 -12.63
C ASP A 232 9.03 5.57 -12.02
N ALA A 233 9.95 6.41 -12.53
CA ALA A 233 11.30 6.50 -11.99
C ALA A 233 11.28 7.02 -10.54
N ALA A 234 10.46 8.04 -10.24
CA ALA A 234 10.28 8.59 -8.91
C ALA A 234 9.71 7.53 -7.95
N TRP A 235 8.71 6.78 -8.40
CA TRP A 235 8.13 5.67 -7.65
C TRP A 235 9.19 4.61 -7.33
N ALA A 236 9.94 4.15 -8.31
CA ALA A 236 10.98 3.13 -8.10
C ALA A 236 12.11 3.64 -7.19
N ALA A 237 12.57 4.88 -7.37
CA ALA A 237 13.57 5.51 -6.51
C ALA A 237 13.09 5.61 -5.05
N PHE A 238 11.81 5.95 -4.83
CA PHE A 238 11.20 5.92 -3.50
C PHE A 238 11.28 4.53 -2.87
N HIS A 239 10.94 3.48 -3.61
CA HIS A 239 11.00 2.11 -3.09
C HIS A 239 12.41 1.60 -2.84
N VAL A 240 13.42 2.04 -3.60
CA VAL A 240 14.84 1.82 -3.22
C VAL A 240 15.12 2.47 -1.85
N GLY A 241 14.61 3.69 -1.63
CA GLY A 241 14.70 4.39 -0.34
C GLY A 241 14.02 3.61 0.80
N GLU A 242 12.84 3.03 0.56
CA GLU A 242 12.12 2.20 1.52
C GLU A 242 12.92 0.96 1.93
N LEU A 243 13.47 0.22 0.96
CA LEU A 243 14.31 -0.95 1.22
C LEU A 243 15.53 -0.59 2.06
N ARG A 244 16.18 0.55 1.77
CA ARG A 244 17.32 1.04 2.56
C ARG A 244 16.91 1.48 3.97
N PHE A 245 15.80 2.20 4.10
CA PHE A 245 15.31 2.64 5.40
C PHE A 245 14.98 1.45 6.28
N ARG A 246 14.29 0.44 5.74
CA ARG A 246 13.95 -0.79 6.46
C ARG A 246 15.20 -1.57 6.90
N ASP A 247 16.27 -1.54 6.12
CA ASP A 247 17.57 -2.16 6.48
C ASP A 247 18.46 -1.25 7.36
N GLY A 248 17.96 -0.07 7.78
CA GLY A 248 18.66 0.84 8.68
C GLY A 248 19.63 1.82 8.01
N ASP A 249 19.79 1.79 6.67
CA ASP A 249 20.60 2.76 5.93
C ASP A 249 19.84 4.09 5.74
N VAL A 250 19.72 4.84 6.85
CA VAL A 250 19.03 6.15 6.88
C VAL A 250 19.65 7.16 5.92
N ALA A 251 20.97 7.09 5.71
CA ALA A 251 21.67 8.02 4.83
C ALA A 251 21.40 7.69 3.35
N GLY A 252 21.40 6.41 2.99
CA GLY A 252 21.04 5.93 1.67
C GLY A 252 19.58 6.23 1.35
N ALA A 253 18.68 5.90 2.25
CA ALA A 253 17.26 6.22 2.13
C ALA A 253 17.00 7.71 1.86
N ALA A 254 17.68 8.58 2.61
CA ALA A 254 17.57 10.02 2.41
C ALA A 254 18.04 10.50 1.02
N ARG A 255 19.02 9.83 0.40
CA ARG A 255 19.44 10.14 -0.98
C ARG A 255 18.39 9.71 -1.98
N ASP A 256 17.85 8.51 -1.81
CA ASP A 256 16.89 7.95 -2.75
C ASP A 256 15.54 8.68 -2.68
N TYR A 257 15.06 9.07 -1.50
CA TYR A 257 13.85 9.90 -1.37
C TYR A 257 14.02 11.29 -2.00
N ARG A 258 15.19 11.92 -1.86
CA ARG A 258 15.45 13.20 -2.56
C ARG A 258 15.53 13.02 -4.07
N ARG A 259 16.11 11.90 -4.53
CA ARG A 259 16.13 11.56 -5.96
C ARG A 259 14.72 11.37 -6.48
N SER A 260 13.85 10.64 -5.78
CA SER A 260 12.44 10.51 -6.09
C SER A 260 11.75 11.87 -6.21
N GLN A 261 11.93 12.76 -5.21
CA GLN A 261 11.39 14.12 -5.25
C GLN A 261 11.94 14.97 -6.41
N GLY A 262 13.20 14.76 -6.81
CA GLY A 262 13.80 15.45 -7.94
C GLY A 262 13.25 14.99 -9.29
N LEU A 263 12.86 13.71 -9.38
CA LEU A 263 12.24 13.12 -10.58
C LEU A 263 10.78 13.54 -10.71
N ASP A 264 10.04 13.50 -9.60
CA ASP A 264 8.66 13.97 -9.51
C ASP A 264 8.42 14.73 -8.19
N PRO A 265 8.38 16.07 -8.23
CA PRO A 265 8.10 16.89 -7.04
C PRO A 265 6.68 16.70 -6.46
N SER A 266 5.74 16.15 -7.24
CA SER A 266 4.36 15.89 -6.82
C SER A 266 4.21 14.58 -6.04
N TYR A 267 5.20 13.67 -6.13
CA TYR A 267 5.16 12.36 -5.48
C TYR A 267 5.25 12.46 -3.96
N VAL A 268 4.10 12.51 -3.30
CA VAL A 268 3.95 12.75 -1.85
C VAL A 268 4.66 11.70 -0.98
N PRO A 269 4.67 10.37 -1.29
CA PRO A 269 5.31 9.38 -0.43
C PRO A 269 6.80 9.64 -0.16
N ALA A 270 7.52 10.25 -1.10
CA ALA A 270 8.92 10.60 -0.89
C ALA A 270 9.11 11.63 0.25
N ARG A 271 8.13 12.52 0.45
CA ARG A 271 8.14 13.48 1.58
C ARG A 271 7.92 12.77 2.91
N ALA A 272 7.02 11.77 2.95
CA ALA A 272 6.85 10.92 4.13
C ALA A 272 8.12 10.17 4.49
N GLY A 273 8.84 9.63 3.49
CA GLY A 273 10.16 9.03 3.68
C GLY A 273 11.18 10.00 4.28
N LEU A 274 11.21 11.25 3.81
CA LEU A 274 12.09 12.29 4.37
C LEU A 274 11.70 12.70 5.79
N ALA A 275 10.42 12.69 6.14
CA ALA A 275 9.96 12.91 7.51
C ALA A 275 10.41 11.78 8.45
N ARG A 276 10.36 10.51 8.00
CA ARG A 276 10.94 9.38 8.76
C ARG A 276 12.45 9.50 8.92
N VAL A 277 13.16 9.97 7.90
CA VAL A 277 14.60 10.27 8.01
C VAL A 277 14.86 11.37 9.05
N ALA A 278 14.02 12.40 9.15
CA ALA A 278 14.15 13.44 10.19
C ALA A 278 13.95 12.81 11.59
N PHE A 279 12.95 11.99 11.78
CA PHE A 279 12.74 11.21 13.00
C PHE A 279 13.97 10.37 13.36
N ALA A 280 14.48 9.57 12.41
CA ALA A 280 15.64 8.70 12.62
C ALA A 280 16.93 9.47 12.98
N ARG A 281 17.00 10.77 12.66
CA ARG A 281 18.08 11.68 13.03
C ARG A 281 17.84 12.44 14.34
N GLY A 282 16.74 12.16 15.02
CA GLY A 282 16.37 12.79 16.29
C GLY A 282 15.67 14.16 16.13
N ASP A 283 15.31 14.57 14.92
CA ASP A 283 14.60 15.83 14.67
C ASP A 283 13.09 15.59 14.66
N LEU A 284 12.52 15.44 15.88
CA LEU A 284 11.09 15.13 16.06
C LEU A 284 10.18 16.23 15.49
N ASN A 285 10.53 17.50 15.68
CA ASN A 285 9.72 18.62 15.21
C ASN A 285 9.65 18.64 13.68
N LYS A 286 10.78 18.42 13.01
CA LYS A 286 10.81 18.34 11.55
C LYS A 286 10.06 17.11 11.01
N ALA A 287 10.11 16.00 11.72
CA ALA A 287 9.33 14.81 11.37
C ALA A 287 7.83 15.09 11.44
N ILE A 288 7.35 15.70 12.54
CA ILE A 288 5.95 16.08 12.70
C ILE A 288 5.50 17.04 11.58
N ALA A 289 6.24 18.15 11.38
CA ALA A 289 5.90 19.12 10.33
C ALA A 289 5.85 18.45 8.94
N GLY A 290 6.79 17.54 8.65
CA GLY A 290 6.79 16.79 7.40
C GLY A 290 5.56 15.90 7.22
N TYR A 291 5.13 15.20 8.27
CA TYR A 291 3.92 14.39 8.22
C TYR A 291 2.62 15.20 8.22
N GLU A 292 2.57 16.35 8.90
CA GLU A 292 1.45 17.30 8.80
C GLU A 292 1.25 17.75 7.34
N GLU A 293 2.34 18.07 6.62
CA GLU A 293 2.29 18.40 5.18
C GLU A 293 1.83 17.21 4.32
N VAL A 294 2.33 16.01 4.60
CA VAL A 294 1.97 14.78 3.89
C VAL A 294 0.49 14.46 4.09
N VAL A 295 0.01 14.42 5.32
CA VAL A 295 -1.39 14.10 5.66
C VAL A 295 -2.36 15.11 5.06
N ALA A 296 -1.98 16.39 4.99
CA ALA A 296 -2.81 17.42 4.36
C ALA A 296 -3.03 17.20 2.86
N ARG A 297 -2.11 16.50 2.18
CA ARG A 297 -2.16 16.27 0.73
C ARG A 297 -2.58 14.86 0.36
N TYR A 298 -2.13 13.88 1.14
CA TYR A 298 -2.32 12.46 0.90
C TYR A 298 -2.53 11.74 2.24
N PRO A 299 -3.75 11.79 2.79
CA PRO A 299 -4.09 11.26 4.12
C PRO A 299 -4.21 9.73 4.11
N ALA A 300 -3.18 9.02 3.70
CA ALA A 300 -3.12 7.58 3.82
C ALA A 300 -3.04 7.17 5.30
N ALA A 301 -3.72 6.09 5.69
CA ALA A 301 -3.82 5.66 7.09
C ALA A 301 -2.43 5.51 7.75
N GLU A 302 -1.46 4.93 7.03
CA GLU A 302 -0.08 4.79 7.51
C GLU A 302 0.57 6.12 7.88
N HIS A 303 0.33 7.18 7.10
CA HIS A 303 0.88 8.51 7.35
C HIS A 303 0.22 9.16 8.57
N VAL A 304 -1.09 8.96 8.72
CA VAL A 304 -1.85 9.46 9.86
C VAL A 304 -1.45 8.73 11.14
N ILE A 305 -1.21 7.42 11.09
CA ILE A 305 -0.69 6.63 12.22
C ILE A 305 0.69 7.14 12.62
N TRP A 306 1.62 7.29 11.66
CA TRP A 306 2.94 7.85 11.96
C TRP A 306 2.86 9.23 12.61
N LEU A 307 2.00 10.12 12.09
CA LEU A 307 1.79 11.44 12.67
C LEU A 307 1.28 11.34 14.11
N SER A 308 0.29 10.47 14.37
CA SER A 308 -0.26 10.29 15.72
C SER A 308 0.80 9.82 16.71
N GLU A 309 1.65 8.86 16.33
CA GLU A 309 2.72 8.33 17.18
C GLU A 309 3.81 9.38 17.46
N LEU A 310 4.18 10.17 16.46
CA LEU A 310 5.14 11.27 16.63
C LEU A 310 4.58 12.38 17.55
N LEU A 311 3.29 12.68 17.44
CA LEU A 311 2.61 13.63 18.32
C LEU A 311 2.56 13.14 19.77
N ASP A 312 2.30 11.83 20.00
CA ASP A 312 2.38 11.24 21.34
C ASP A 312 3.80 11.32 21.91
N LEU A 313 4.83 11.04 21.12
CA LEU A 313 6.23 11.21 21.54
C LEU A 313 6.57 12.66 21.90
N ALA A 314 5.94 13.63 21.25
CA ALA A 314 6.10 15.05 21.53
C ALA A 314 5.25 15.53 22.74
N GLY A 315 4.44 14.65 23.37
CA GLY A 315 3.52 15.01 24.44
C GLY A 315 2.25 15.74 23.97
N ARG A 316 1.97 15.78 22.65
CA ARG A 316 0.79 16.41 22.02
C ARG A 316 -0.37 15.40 21.92
N SER A 317 -0.74 14.79 23.05
CA SER A 317 -1.66 13.63 23.09
C SER A 317 -3.08 13.94 22.60
N GLU A 318 -3.57 15.17 22.77
CA GLU A 318 -4.88 15.58 22.26
C GLU A 318 -4.89 15.55 20.71
N GLU A 319 -3.85 16.11 20.10
CA GLU A 319 -3.71 16.12 18.63
C GLU A 319 -3.47 14.71 18.09
N ALA A 320 -2.69 13.89 18.80
CA ALA A 320 -2.54 12.47 18.47
C ALA A 320 -3.90 11.75 18.51
N GLY A 321 -4.76 12.05 19.50
CA GLY A 321 -6.13 11.54 19.58
C GLY A 321 -6.97 11.90 18.36
N GLN A 322 -6.89 13.16 17.90
CA GLN A 322 -7.58 13.62 16.69
C GLN A 322 -7.11 12.85 15.44
N GLN A 323 -5.81 12.58 15.32
CA GLN A 323 -5.31 11.77 14.20
C GLN A 323 -5.82 10.32 14.26
N ARG A 324 -5.93 9.73 15.45
CA ARG A 324 -6.53 8.39 15.61
C ARG A 324 -8.01 8.35 15.23
N ASP A 325 -8.77 9.44 15.44
CA ASP A 325 -10.14 9.55 14.94
C ASP A 325 -10.16 9.56 13.39
N VAL A 326 -9.21 10.23 12.76
CA VAL A 326 -9.03 10.22 11.31
C VAL A 326 -8.75 8.80 10.83
N VAL A 327 -7.86 8.01 11.46
CA VAL A 327 -7.59 6.61 11.08
C VAL A 327 -8.89 5.80 11.07
N ARG A 328 -9.72 5.91 12.12
CA ARG A 328 -11.02 5.20 12.18
C ARG A 328 -11.98 5.61 11.06
N ALA A 329 -12.06 6.90 10.75
CA ALA A 329 -12.88 7.39 9.64
C ALA A 329 -12.41 6.83 8.29
N ILE A 330 -11.12 6.72 8.13
CA ILE A 330 -10.43 6.12 6.99
C ILE A 330 -10.84 4.66 6.79
N GLN A 331 -10.72 3.84 7.83
CA GLN A 331 -11.09 2.43 7.80
C GLN A 331 -12.57 2.25 7.46
N GLN A 332 -13.46 3.07 8.03
CA GLN A 332 -14.88 3.05 7.72
C GLN A 332 -15.16 3.39 6.25
N LEU A 333 -14.47 4.40 5.70
CA LEU A 333 -14.64 4.81 4.31
C LEU A 333 -14.17 3.71 3.34
N LEU A 334 -13.02 3.08 3.62
CA LEU A 334 -12.52 1.95 2.85
C LEU A 334 -13.51 0.78 2.84
N ALA A 335 -13.97 0.37 4.02
CA ALA A 335 -14.95 -0.71 4.16
C ALA A 335 -16.26 -0.39 3.42
N ALA A 336 -16.76 0.84 3.52
CA ALA A 336 -17.97 1.29 2.81
C ALA A 336 -17.83 1.23 1.27
N ASN A 337 -16.60 1.27 0.75
CA ASN A 337 -16.30 1.17 -0.68
C ASN A 337 -15.82 -0.24 -1.10
N GLY A 338 -16.02 -1.23 -0.23
CA GLY A 338 -15.77 -2.65 -0.52
C GLY A 338 -14.31 -3.05 -0.44
N VAL A 339 -13.47 -2.28 0.27
CA VAL A 339 -12.09 -2.66 0.58
C VAL A 339 -12.07 -3.43 1.90
N ASN A 340 -11.41 -4.58 1.90
CA ASN A 340 -11.17 -5.30 3.13
C ASN A 340 -10.00 -4.69 3.89
N VAL A 341 -10.25 -4.26 5.12
CA VAL A 341 -9.28 -3.58 5.98
C VAL A 341 -9.00 -4.32 7.29
N ASP A 342 -9.35 -5.61 7.37
CA ASP A 342 -9.21 -6.38 8.62
C ASP A 342 -7.75 -6.51 9.07
N LEU A 343 -6.77 -6.59 8.14
CA LEU A 343 -5.35 -6.63 8.50
C LEU A 343 -4.92 -5.34 9.22
N GLU A 344 -5.30 -4.20 8.67
CA GLU A 344 -4.98 -2.87 9.18
C GLU A 344 -5.67 -2.62 10.52
N ILE A 345 -6.94 -3.04 10.64
CA ILE A 345 -7.68 -2.98 11.90
C ILE A 345 -6.99 -3.86 12.95
N ALA A 346 -6.59 -5.08 12.60
CA ALA A 346 -5.97 -6.00 13.53
C ALA A 346 -4.68 -5.42 14.16
N LEU A 347 -3.80 -4.85 13.35
CA LEU A 347 -2.56 -4.24 13.82
C LEU A 347 -2.83 -2.96 14.60
N TYR A 348 -3.66 -2.07 14.05
CA TYR A 348 -3.97 -0.78 14.68
C TYR A 348 -4.65 -0.94 16.05
N GLU A 349 -5.67 -1.80 16.14
CA GLU A 349 -6.41 -2.01 17.38
C GLU A 349 -5.59 -2.78 18.43
N ALA A 350 -4.64 -3.63 18.01
CA ALA A 350 -3.71 -4.27 18.93
C ALA A 350 -2.77 -3.28 19.62
N ASP A 351 -2.39 -2.21 18.93
CA ASP A 351 -1.47 -1.18 19.44
C ASP A 351 -2.18 -0.02 20.16
N HIS A 352 -3.34 0.41 19.67
CA HIS A 352 -3.94 1.70 20.04
C HIS A 352 -5.38 1.60 20.56
N GLY A 353 -6.03 0.43 20.49
CA GLY A 353 -7.47 0.36 20.67
C GLY A 353 -8.01 -0.89 21.35
N ASP A 354 -9.03 -1.48 20.73
CA ASP A 354 -9.78 -2.63 21.25
C ASP A 354 -9.10 -3.95 20.86
N ARG A 355 -8.47 -4.58 21.85
CA ARG A 355 -7.81 -5.89 21.69
C ARG A 355 -8.75 -6.98 21.18
N THR A 356 -10.03 -6.93 21.57
CA THR A 356 -11.05 -7.89 21.11
C THR A 356 -11.32 -7.70 19.61
N GLU A 357 -11.45 -6.45 19.18
CA GLU A 357 -11.61 -6.11 17.77
C GLU A 357 -10.36 -6.47 16.96
N ALA A 358 -9.16 -6.23 17.49
CA ALA A 358 -7.90 -6.67 16.89
C ALA A 358 -7.92 -8.18 16.60
N LEU A 359 -8.31 -9.00 17.57
CA LEU A 359 -8.36 -10.45 17.41
C LEU A 359 -9.49 -10.91 16.46
N ARG A 360 -10.64 -10.23 16.48
CA ARG A 360 -11.73 -10.50 15.53
C ARG A 360 -11.27 -10.26 14.11
N ALA A 361 -10.67 -9.10 13.85
CA ALA A 361 -10.18 -8.70 12.54
C ALA A 361 -9.04 -9.62 12.06
N ALA A 362 -8.07 -9.94 12.94
CA ALA A 362 -6.99 -10.87 12.60
C ALA A 362 -7.50 -12.27 12.22
N ARG A 363 -8.50 -12.79 12.93
CA ARG A 363 -9.13 -14.08 12.58
C ARG A 363 -9.87 -14.03 11.26
N SER A 364 -10.68 -13.00 11.05
CA SER A 364 -11.38 -12.77 9.78
C SER A 364 -10.42 -12.72 8.59
N GLU A 365 -9.29 -12.04 8.76
CA GLU A 365 -8.28 -11.96 7.71
C GLU A 365 -7.55 -13.29 7.51
N TRP A 366 -7.22 -14.00 8.60
CA TRP A 366 -6.59 -15.31 8.52
C TRP A 366 -7.47 -16.35 7.79
N ASP A 367 -8.78 -16.26 7.93
CA ASP A 367 -9.71 -17.16 7.21
C ASP A 367 -9.70 -16.93 5.69
N ARG A 368 -9.26 -15.76 5.23
CA ARG A 368 -9.19 -15.38 3.81
C ARG A 368 -7.84 -15.60 3.17
N ARG A 369 -6.74 -15.36 3.90
CA ARG A 369 -5.37 -15.46 3.38
C ARG A 369 -4.36 -15.76 4.47
N HIS A 370 -3.22 -16.35 4.07
CA HIS A 370 -2.21 -16.83 5.01
C HIS A 370 -0.82 -16.21 4.73
N SER A 371 -0.75 -14.93 4.39
CA SER A 371 0.55 -14.26 4.18
C SER A 371 1.33 -14.09 5.48
N VAL A 372 2.64 -13.85 5.38
CA VAL A 372 3.52 -13.62 6.54
C VAL A 372 3.05 -12.44 7.40
N TYR A 373 2.50 -11.40 6.76
CA TYR A 373 1.99 -10.23 7.48
C TYR A 373 0.67 -10.51 8.19
N VAL A 374 -0.20 -11.34 7.61
CA VAL A 374 -1.43 -11.77 8.30
C VAL A 374 -1.09 -12.71 9.46
N ALA A 375 -0.07 -13.57 9.30
CA ALA A 375 0.43 -14.37 10.41
C ALA A 375 0.99 -13.49 11.54
N ASP A 376 1.69 -12.41 11.22
CA ASP A 376 2.20 -11.45 12.21
C ASP A 376 1.05 -10.70 12.91
N ALA A 377 0.08 -10.19 12.16
CA ALA A 377 -1.10 -9.53 12.74
C ALA A 377 -1.89 -10.46 13.67
N MET A 378 -2.05 -11.74 13.29
CA MET A 378 -2.64 -12.74 14.17
C MET A 378 -1.80 -12.97 15.43
N ALA A 379 -0.47 -13.07 15.30
CA ALA A 379 0.43 -13.21 16.44
C ALA A 379 0.32 -12.02 17.39
N TRP A 380 0.31 -10.81 16.86
CA TRP A 380 0.25 -9.58 17.65
C TRP A 380 -1.12 -9.39 18.33
N ALA A 381 -2.21 -9.66 17.62
CA ALA A 381 -3.55 -9.63 18.20
C ALA A 381 -3.75 -10.69 19.32
N LEU A 382 -3.21 -11.90 19.14
CA LEU A 382 -3.22 -12.95 20.17
C LEU A 382 -2.40 -12.51 21.39
N HIS A 383 -1.21 -11.94 21.19
CA HIS A 383 -0.37 -11.39 22.26
C HIS A 383 -1.10 -10.29 23.04
N ALA A 384 -1.72 -9.34 22.35
CA ALA A 384 -2.50 -8.28 22.97
C ALA A 384 -3.65 -8.82 23.85
N ASN A 385 -4.17 -10.00 23.53
CA ASN A 385 -5.22 -10.71 24.28
C ASN A 385 -4.66 -11.71 25.32
N GLY A 386 -3.34 -11.83 25.47
CA GLY A 386 -2.70 -12.68 26.49
C GLY A 386 -2.56 -14.16 26.09
N ASP A 387 -2.89 -14.56 24.86
CA ASP A 387 -2.64 -15.92 24.36
C ASP A 387 -1.27 -16.02 23.68
N ASP A 388 -0.22 -15.85 24.47
CA ASP A 388 1.17 -15.82 23.99
C ASP A 388 1.64 -17.16 23.42
N ARG A 389 1.04 -18.28 23.83
CA ARG A 389 1.37 -19.58 23.27
C ARG A 389 0.92 -19.71 21.83
N ALA A 390 -0.32 -19.36 21.56
CA ALA A 390 -0.83 -19.33 20.18
C ALA A 390 -0.09 -18.25 19.36
N ALA A 391 0.16 -17.07 19.94
CA ALA A 391 0.91 -15.98 19.32
C ALA A 391 2.28 -16.42 18.82
N LEU A 392 3.03 -17.19 19.60
CA LEU A 392 4.36 -17.69 19.22
C LEU A 392 4.31 -18.56 17.93
N ALA A 393 3.31 -19.41 17.82
CA ALA A 393 3.16 -20.27 16.63
C ALA A 393 2.91 -19.43 15.36
N PHE A 394 2.10 -18.38 15.46
CA PHE A 394 1.85 -17.47 14.34
C PHE A 394 3.06 -16.58 14.03
N SER A 395 3.77 -16.10 15.05
CA SER A 395 5.03 -15.35 14.87
C SER A 395 6.10 -16.17 14.15
N GLN A 396 6.21 -17.48 14.44
CA GLN A 396 7.09 -18.36 13.70
C GLN A 396 6.69 -18.51 12.22
N ARG A 397 5.38 -18.55 11.93
CA ARG A 397 4.89 -18.52 10.54
C ARG A 397 5.20 -17.20 9.85
N ALA A 398 5.09 -16.06 10.54
CA ALA A 398 5.45 -14.76 10.00
C ALA A 398 6.93 -14.67 9.58
N LEU A 399 7.80 -15.38 10.26
CA LEU A 399 9.25 -15.34 10.04
C LEU A 399 9.79 -16.47 9.17
N HIS A 400 8.95 -17.37 8.64
CA HIS A 400 9.42 -18.62 8.01
C HIS A 400 10.18 -18.40 6.69
N LEU A 401 9.90 -17.31 5.96
CA LEU A 401 10.61 -16.99 4.72
C LEU A 401 12.01 -16.38 4.96
N GLY A 402 12.34 -16.05 6.20
CA GLY A 402 13.60 -15.37 6.52
C GLY A 402 13.53 -13.85 6.35
N THR A 403 12.34 -13.29 6.19
CA THR A 403 12.10 -11.85 6.03
C THR A 403 12.85 -11.04 7.07
N ARG A 404 13.63 -10.04 6.61
CA ARG A 404 14.39 -9.12 7.45
C ARG A 404 13.52 -7.90 7.78
N ASP A 405 12.49 -8.13 8.57
CA ASP A 405 11.58 -7.08 9.04
C ASP A 405 11.78 -6.87 10.54
N ALA A 406 12.09 -5.63 10.94
CA ALA A 406 12.36 -5.29 12.33
C ALA A 406 11.09 -5.34 13.20
N LEU A 407 9.91 -5.03 12.64
CA LEU A 407 8.65 -5.07 13.37
C LEU A 407 8.24 -6.52 13.68
N LEU A 408 8.33 -7.42 12.71
CA LEU A 408 8.07 -8.85 12.91
C LEU A 408 8.99 -9.44 13.98
N ARG A 409 10.27 -9.03 13.99
CA ARG A 409 11.22 -9.43 15.02
C ARG A 409 10.90 -8.83 16.38
N TYR A 410 10.43 -7.59 16.43
CA TYR A 410 9.97 -6.97 17.66
C TYR A 410 8.77 -7.72 18.26
N HIS A 411 7.74 -8.01 17.46
CA HIS A 411 6.59 -8.79 17.90
C HIS A 411 7.02 -10.16 18.45
N ALA A 412 7.86 -10.88 17.74
CA ALA A 412 8.42 -12.16 18.19
C ALA A 412 9.14 -12.04 19.54
N GLY A 413 9.93 -11.00 19.72
CA GLY A 413 10.66 -10.73 20.96
C GLY A 413 9.75 -10.45 22.14
N MET A 414 8.70 -9.65 21.93
CA MET A 414 7.72 -9.32 22.98
C MET A 414 6.89 -10.53 23.40
N ILE A 415 6.44 -11.34 22.44
CA ILE A 415 5.74 -12.61 22.67
C ILE A 415 6.62 -13.58 23.50
N ARG A 416 7.89 -13.74 23.14
CA ARG A 416 8.83 -14.57 23.92
C ARG A 416 9.04 -14.04 25.33
N LEU A 417 9.11 -12.72 25.49
CA LEU A 417 9.24 -12.10 26.79
C LEU A 417 8.04 -12.45 27.70
N ALA A 418 6.83 -12.35 27.18
CA ALA A 418 5.62 -12.69 27.89
C ALA A 418 5.57 -14.18 28.31
N LEU A 419 6.15 -15.06 27.50
CA LEU A 419 6.31 -16.48 27.81
C LEU A 419 7.46 -16.78 28.80
N GLY A 420 8.24 -15.78 29.23
CA GLY A 420 9.38 -15.96 30.12
C GLY A 420 10.68 -16.39 29.41
N ASP A 421 10.69 -16.54 28.09
CA ASP A 421 11.89 -16.80 27.31
C ASP A 421 12.74 -15.53 27.14
N ARG A 422 13.42 -15.12 28.20
CA ARG A 422 14.24 -13.90 28.24
C ARG A 422 15.37 -13.95 27.20
N ALA A 423 16.00 -15.09 27.00
CA ALA A 423 17.11 -15.25 26.07
C ALA A 423 16.62 -15.08 24.61
N GLY A 424 15.49 -15.69 24.28
CA GLY A 424 14.84 -15.53 22.99
C GLY A 424 14.36 -14.10 22.74
N ALA A 425 13.78 -13.47 23.76
CA ALA A 425 13.35 -12.08 23.69
C ALA A 425 14.53 -11.12 23.40
N VAL A 426 15.63 -11.24 24.11
CA VAL A 426 16.83 -10.43 23.87
C VAL A 426 17.36 -10.65 22.45
N ARG A 427 17.43 -11.90 21.97
CA ARG A 427 17.88 -12.19 20.59
C ARG A 427 17.02 -11.49 19.54
N ASP A 428 15.68 -11.65 19.63
CA ASP A 428 14.78 -11.11 18.61
C ASP A 428 14.70 -9.57 18.69
N LEU A 429 14.61 -8.97 19.88
CA LEU A 429 14.62 -7.51 20.05
C LEU A 429 15.96 -6.88 19.61
N THR A 430 17.10 -7.49 19.95
CA THR A 430 18.40 -7.01 19.47
C THR A 430 18.53 -7.17 17.95
N THR A 431 17.93 -8.22 17.37
CA THR A 431 17.89 -8.40 15.91
C THR A 431 17.04 -7.31 15.26
N ALA A 432 15.87 -6.99 15.80
CA ALA A 432 15.03 -5.90 15.31
C ALA A 432 15.80 -4.56 15.30
N LEU A 433 16.43 -4.21 16.41
CA LEU A 433 17.21 -2.97 16.54
C LEU A 433 18.46 -2.94 15.65
N ARG A 434 19.09 -4.08 15.37
CA ARG A 434 20.20 -4.19 14.41
C ARG A 434 19.76 -4.07 12.96
N ILE A 435 18.57 -4.56 12.62
CA ILE A 435 17.99 -4.34 11.29
C ILE A 435 17.70 -2.85 11.10
N ASN A 436 16.94 -2.26 12.00
CA ASN A 436 16.66 -0.82 11.97
C ASN A 436 16.34 -0.30 13.38
N PRO A 437 17.17 0.53 14.01
CA PRO A 437 16.90 1.09 15.32
C PRO A 437 15.74 2.11 15.34
N ASN A 438 15.23 2.50 14.18
CA ASN A 438 14.17 3.51 13.98
C ASN A 438 12.97 2.92 13.21
N PHE A 439 12.72 1.62 13.33
CA PHE A 439 11.69 0.90 12.56
C PHE A 439 10.26 1.37 12.86
N SER A 440 10.01 1.95 14.04
CA SER A 440 8.70 2.47 14.47
C SER A 440 8.91 3.55 15.53
N ALA A 441 8.10 4.60 15.46
CA ALA A 441 8.08 5.65 16.47
C ALA A 441 7.58 5.11 17.83
N LEU A 442 6.62 4.18 17.80
CA LEU A 442 6.04 3.54 18.99
C LEU A 442 6.95 2.45 19.56
N HIS A 443 7.34 1.49 18.73
CA HIS A 443 7.90 0.22 19.20
C HIS A 443 9.43 0.23 19.37
N ALA A 444 10.18 0.97 18.54
CA ALA A 444 11.63 0.97 18.66
C ALA A 444 12.14 1.47 20.04
N PRO A 445 11.58 2.54 20.64
CA PRO A 445 11.95 2.95 22.00
C PRO A 445 11.60 1.89 23.05
N ILE A 446 10.50 1.14 22.87
CA ILE A 446 10.11 0.04 23.77
C ILE A 446 11.12 -1.09 23.68
N ALA A 447 11.52 -1.49 22.46
CA ALA A 447 12.53 -2.50 22.24
C ALA A 447 13.86 -2.14 22.93
N GLN A 448 14.35 -0.91 22.75
CA GLN A 448 15.60 -0.40 23.35
C GLN A 448 15.55 -0.49 24.88
N ARG A 449 14.51 0.04 25.52
CA ARG A 449 14.33 -0.04 26.97
C ARG A 449 14.24 -1.48 27.47
N THR A 450 13.58 -2.35 26.71
CA THR A 450 13.41 -3.75 27.10
C THR A 450 14.71 -4.52 27.03
N VAL A 451 15.50 -4.36 25.96
CA VAL A 451 16.84 -4.97 25.83
C VAL A 451 17.75 -4.51 26.96
N ALA A 452 17.81 -3.20 27.25
CA ALA A 452 18.63 -2.66 28.34
C ALA A 452 18.21 -3.24 29.71
N ARG A 453 16.91 -3.33 30.00
CA ARG A 453 16.40 -3.91 31.25
C ARG A 453 16.73 -5.40 31.41
N LEU A 454 16.81 -6.13 30.30
CA LEU A 454 17.16 -7.56 30.30
C LEU A 454 18.66 -7.82 30.30
N GLY A 455 19.51 -6.77 30.33
CA GLY A 455 20.98 -6.90 30.32
C GLY A 455 21.56 -7.23 28.95
N GLY A 456 20.80 -7.06 27.87
CA GLY A 456 21.29 -7.19 26.51
C GLY A 456 22.06 -5.96 26.03
N ALA A 457 22.97 -6.16 25.08
CA ALA A 457 23.64 -5.07 24.35
C ALA A 457 23.10 -5.01 22.89
N VAL A 458 22.93 -3.79 22.39
CA VAL A 458 22.48 -3.53 21.00
C VAL A 458 23.68 -3.28 20.11
#